data_d2db26294dbd8a72f7205eecea3204ce
#
_entry.id   d2db26294dbd8a72f7205eecea3204ce
#
_cell.length_a   1.000
_cell.length_b   1.000
_cell.length_c   1.000
_cell.angle_alpha   90.00
_cell.angle_beta   90.00
_cell.angle_gamma   90.00
#
_symmetry.space_group_name_H-M   'P 1'
#
loop_
_entity.id
_entity.type
_entity.pdbx_description
1 polymer ?
#
loop_
_entity_poly.entity_id
_entity_poly.type
_entity_poly.pdbx_seq_one_letter_code
_entity_poly.pdbx_strand_id
1 'polypeptide(L)'
;MYTLEDIQAVDMEVAQAITDELDRQNSHIELIASENWVSPAVMSAMGSVLTNKYAEGYPGKRYYGGCECVDVVEELARERAKELFGCEYVNVQPHSGAQANMAVQFAILKPGDTIMGMNLDHGGHLTHGSPVNFSGSYFHVVPYGVNDEGFIDYDKVEELAMECKPKMIIAGASAYARTIDFKRFREIADACGAVLMVDMAHIAGLVAAGLHPSPIPYAHVVTTTTHKTLRGPRGGMILSSQEVADKYNFNKAIFPGIQGGPLMHVIAAKAVCFKEALQPEFKVYQQNIIDNAQALCKGLMDRGIKIVSGGTDNHLMLVDLTNYDLTGKAVEKLLDSVNITCNKNTIPNDPKSPFVTSGVRLGTPAVTSRGLNTDDMDQIAEAVAMMIKEGEPAADKAKAIVKSLTEKYPLK
;
A
#
# COMPACT_ATOMS: atom_id res chain seq x y z
N MET A 1 -0.77 4.85 30.79
CA MET A 1 -0.73 4.37 29.38
C MET A 1 -0.65 2.86 29.46
N TYR A 2 -1.39 2.13 28.65
CA TYR A 2 -1.38 0.66 28.69
C TYR A 2 -0.02 0.14 28.18
N THR A 3 0.49 -0.91 28.81
CA THR A 3 1.84 -1.41 28.58
C THR A 3 1.82 -2.91 28.28
N LEU A 4 2.98 -3.46 27.91
CA LEU A 4 3.13 -4.91 27.71
C LEU A 4 2.90 -5.67 29.02
N GLU A 5 3.24 -5.09 30.17
CA GLU A 5 3.00 -5.69 31.50
C GLU A 5 1.51 -5.93 31.76
N ASP A 6 0.62 -5.06 31.27
CA ASP A 6 -0.83 -5.25 31.39
C ASP A 6 -1.28 -6.53 30.66
N ILE A 7 -0.65 -6.81 29.49
CA ILE A 7 -0.92 -8.05 28.74
C ILE A 7 -0.32 -9.26 29.47
N GLN A 8 0.93 -9.15 29.93
CA GLN A 8 1.62 -10.24 30.66
C GLN A 8 0.83 -10.69 31.90
N ALA A 9 0.19 -9.75 32.58
CA ALA A 9 -0.62 -10.06 33.77
C ALA A 9 -1.87 -10.90 33.46
N VAL A 10 -2.32 -10.94 32.20
CA VAL A 10 -3.53 -11.64 31.75
C VAL A 10 -3.22 -12.80 30.83
N ASP A 11 -2.29 -12.59 29.89
CA ASP A 11 -1.98 -13.55 28.82
C ASP A 11 -0.49 -13.49 28.46
N MET A 12 0.28 -14.36 29.07
CA MET A 12 1.72 -14.45 28.85
C MET A 12 2.06 -14.93 27.43
N GLU A 13 1.22 -15.77 26.80
CA GLU A 13 1.46 -16.32 25.46
C GLU A 13 1.36 -15.21 24.40
N VAL A 14 0.33 -14.37 24.50
CA VAL A 14 0.19 -13.19 23.61
C VAL A 14 1.32 -12.19 23.86
N ALA A 15 1.66 -11.91 25.12
CA ALA A 15 2.76 -11.01 25.44
C ALA A 15 4.11 -11.51 24.90
N GLN A 16 4.37 -12.81 24.99
CA GLN A 16 5.57 -13.42 24.41
C GLN A 16 5.58 -13.29 22.90
N ALA A 17 4.47 -13.58 22.21
CA ALA A 17 4.38 -13.43 20.74
C ALA A 17 4.64 -11.98 20.28
N ILE A 18 4.17 -10.99 21.04
CA ILE A 18 4.44 -9.57 20.76
C ILE A 18 5.94 -9.27 20.94
N THR A 19 6.56 -9.82 21.96
CA THR A 19 8.00 -9.67 22.22
C THR A 19 8.82 -10.31 21.11
N ASP A 20 8.47 -11.53 20.72
CA ASP A 20 9.15 -12.26 19.65
C ASP A 20 9.04 -11.52 18.30
N GLU A 21 7.88 -10.92 18.00
CA GLU A 21 7.69 -10.09 16.80
C GLU A 21 8.53 -8.81 16.88
N LEU A 22 8.63 -8.16 18.03
CA LEU A 22 9.50 -7.00 18.20
C LEU A 22 10.98 -7.36 17.96
N ASP A 23 11.43 -8.51 18.46
CA ASP A 23 12.78 -9.02 18.25
C ASP A 23 13.03 -9.38 16.79
N ARG A 24 12.03 -9.98 16.12
CA ARG A 24 12.08 -10.21 14.66
C ARG A 24 12.24 -8.89 13.91
N GLN A 25 11.41 -7.90 14.19
CA GLN A 25 11.46 -6.59 13.54
C GLN A 25 12.82 -5.90 13.76
N ASN A 26 13.38 -5.98 14.95
CA ASN A 26 14.69 -5.41 15.26
C ASN A 26 15.84 -6.10 14.52
N SER A 27 15.76 -7.42 14.32
CA SER A 27 16.84 -8.23 13.75
C SER A 27 16.77 -8.40 12.23
N HIS A 28 15.67 -7.95 11.58
CA HIS A 28 15.44 -8.15 10.15
C HIS A 28 15.54 -6.84 9.35
N ILE A 29 15.93 -6.95 8.08
CA ILE A 29 15.78 -5.91 7.06
C ILE A 29 14.44 -6.14 6.37
N GLU A 30 13.50 -5.21 6.56
CA GLU A 30 12.14 -5.30 6.03
C GLU A 30 12.05 -4.67 4.64
N LEU A 31 11.84 -5.49 3.62
CA LEU A 31 11.72 -5.06 2.21
C LEU A 31 10.33 -5.36 1.62
N ILE A 32 9.34 -5.74 2.43
CA ILE A 32 7.96 -5.80 1.96
C ILE A 32 7.48 -4.39 1.65
N ALA A 33 7.20 -4.10 0.39
CA ALA A 33 6.89 -2.76 -0.11
C ALA A 33 5.62 -2.13 0.50
N SER A 34 4.75 -2.94 1.10
CA SER A 34 3.50 -2.53 1.75
C SER A 34 3.61 -2.43 3.28
N GLU A 35 4.78 -2.62 3.87
CA GLU A 35 5.03 -2.47 5.29
C GLU A 35 5.81 -1.20 5.61
N ASN A 36 5.62 -0.72 6.85
CA ASN A 36 6.29 0.48 7.33
C ASN A 36 6.29 0.52 8.87
N TRP A 37 7.18 1.33 9.46
CA TRP A 37 7.27 1.57 10.89
C TRP A 37 6.55 2.86 11.25
N VAL A 38 5.43 2.76 11.96
CA VAL A 38 4.68 3.92 12.44
C VAL A 38 5.39 4.61 13.60
N SER A 39 5.10 5.89 13.81
CA SER A 39 5.64 6.63 14.94
C SER A 39 5.08 6.15 16.29
N PRO A 40 5.79 6.39 17.42
CA PRO A 40 5.26 6.14 18.74
C PRO A 40 3.93 6.86 19.02
N ALA A 41 3.72 8.04 18.42
CA ALA A 41 2.48 8.80 18.56
C ALA A 41 1.29 8.09 17.89
N VAL A 42 1.50 7.52 16.70
CA VAL A 42 0.50 6.69 16.00
C VAL A 42 0.18 5.44 16.81
N MET A 43 1.20 4.74 17.35
CA MET A 43 0.99 3.56 18.22
C MET A 43 0.23 3.92 19.49
N SER A 44 0.55 5.04 20.14
CA SER A 44 -0.17 5.51 21.34
C SER A 44 -1.64 5.82 21.06
N ALA A 45 -1.95 6.38 19.91
CA ALA A 45 -3.33 6.63 19.50
C ALA A 45 -4.09 5.31 19.27
N MET A 46 -3.45 4.30 18.67
CA MET A 46 -4.03 2.96 18.50
C MET A 46 -4.37 2.27 19.82
N GLY A 47 -3.53 2.43 20.85
CA GLY A 47 -3.74 1.86 22.20
C GLY A 47 -4.56 2.76 23.13
N SER A 48 -5.31 3.74 22.61
CA SER A 48 -6.05 4.70 23.43
C SER A 48 -7.43 4.19 23.88
N VAL A 49 -8.02 4.90 24.87
CA VAL A 49 -9.39 4.63 25.38
C VAL A 49 -10.48 4.77 24.31
N LEU A 50 -10.17 5.34 23.16
CA LEU A 50 -11.12 5.51 22.06
C LEU A 50 -11.61 4.18 21.48
N THR A 51 -10.89 3.07 21.75
CA THR A 51 -11.35 1.71 21.43
C THR A 51 -12.67 1.34 22.11
N ASN A 52 -13.00 1.99 23.25
CA ASN A 52 -14.21 1.71 24.02
C ASN A 52 -15.45 2.41 23.45
N LYS A 53 -15.29 3.37 22.52
CA LYS A 53 -16.39 4.24 22.09
C LYS A 53 -17.10 3.74 20.85
N TYR A 54 -18.40 3.50 20.97
CA TYR A 54 -19.29 3.18 19.84
C TYR A 54 -19.81 4.48 19.21
N ALA A 55 -19.58 4.70 17.89
CA ALA A 55 -19.83 5.97 17.24
C ALA A 55 -20.44 5.81 15.82
N GLU A 56 -21.44 4.93 15.64
CA GLU A 56 -22.17 4.81 14.37
C GLU A 56 -22.73 6.13 13.89
N GLY A 57 -22.67 6.37 12.60
CA GLY A 57 -22.97 7.63 11.96
C GLY A 57 -21.71 8.45 11.68
N TYR A 58 -21.87 9.76 11.66
CA TYR A 58 -20.82 10.72 11.29
C TYR A 58 -20.79 11.88 12.28
N PRO A 59 -19.72 12.70 12.36
CA PRO A 59 -19.64 13.84 13.25
C PRO A 59 -20.89 14.72 13.21
N GLY A 60 -21.44 15.04 14.36
CA GLY A 60 -22.68 15.81 14.52
C GLY A 60 -23.97 15.06 14.14
N LYS A 61 -23.88 13.83 13.63
CA LYS A 61 -25.01 12.98 13.21
C LYS A 61 -24.80 11.53 13.65
N ARG A 62 -24.51 11.33 14.93
CA ARG A 62 -24.30 10.00 15.52
C ARG A 62 -25.61 9.36 15.96
N TYR A 63 -25.63 8.04 15.96
CA TYR A 63 -26.75 7.25 16.50
C TYR A 63 -26.65 7.05 18.02
N TYR A 64 -25.50 7.38 18.62
CA TYR A 64 -25.21 7.20 20.06
C TYR A 64 -24.82 8.52 20.71
N GLY A 65 -25.12 8.66 22.01
CA GLY A 65 -24.66 9.78 22.81
C GLY A 65 -23.17 9.68 23.19
N GLY A 66 -22.62 10.77 23.77
CA GLY A 66 -21.23 10.82 24.25
C GLY A 66 -20.18 10.79 23.14
N CYS A 67 -20.49 11.35 21.98
CA CYS A 67 -19.60 11.33 20.80
C CYS A 67 -18.85 12.66 20.59
N GLU A 68 -19.03 13.63 21.44
CA GLU A 68 -18.43 14.97 21.29
C GLU A 68 -16.91 14.96 21.14
N CYS A 69 -16.21 14.07 21.87
CA CYS A 69 -14.75 13.96 21.76
C CYS A 69 -14.31 13.22 20.49
N VAL A 70 -15.01 12.14 20.13
CA VAL A 70 -14.67 11.37 18.91
C VAL A 70 -15.06 12.12 17.64
N ASP A 71 -16.07 13.00 17.70
CA ASP A 71 -16.40 13.92 16.60
C ASP A 71 -15.23 14.84 16.29
N VAL A 72 -14.59 15.41 17.31
CA VAL A 72 -13.37 16.23 17.13
C VAL A 72 -12.26 15.41 16.45
N VAL A 73 -12.05 14.17 16.89
CA VAL A 73 -11.00 13.30 16.34
C VAL A 73 -11.27 12.98 14.86
N GLU A 74 -12.49 12.62 14.52
CA GLU A 74 -12.84 12.28 13.12
C GLU A 74 -12.79 13.51 12.22
N GLU A 75 -13.25 14.69 12.68
CA GLU A 75 -13.12 15.92 11.91
C GLU A 75 -11.65 16.32 11.69
N LEU A 76 -10.79 16.20 12.71
CA LEU A 76 -9.35 16.42 12.53
C LEU A 76 -8.74 15.50 11.48
N ALA A 77 -9.12 14.23 11.47
CA ALA A 77 -8.65 13.29 10.45
C ALA A 77 -9.12 13.69 9.05
N ARG A 78 -10.39 14.06 8.90
CA ARG A 78 -10.98 14.49 7.63
C ARG A 78 -10.33 15.76 7.10
N GLU A 79 -10.24 16.81 7.91
CA GLU A 79 -9.70 18.11 7.50
C GLU A 79 -8.21 18.01 7.15
N ARG A 80 -7.42 17.28 7.95
CA ARG A 80 -6.00 17.04 7.65
C ARG A 80 -5.81 16.25 6.35
N ALA A 81 -6.66 15.26 6.08
CA ALA A 81 -6.60 14.51 4.83
C ALA A 81 -7.00 15.38 3.62
N LYS A 82 -8.01 16.26 3.75
CA LYS A 82 -8.36 17.24 2.71
C LYS A 82 -7.18 18.18 2.41
N GLU A 83 -6.54 18.72 3.44
CA GLU A 83 -5.36 19.58 3.29
C GLU A 83 -4.21 18.83 2.62
N LEU A 84 -3.92 17.60 3.07
CA LEU A 84 -2.80 16.79 2.61
C LEU A 84 -2.91 16.41 1.12
N PHE A 85 -4.11 16.10 0.64
CA PHE A 85 -4.34 15.62 -0.72
C PHE A 85 -4.99 16.66 -1.65
N GLY A 86 -5.46 17.79 -1.12
CA GLY A 86 -6.10 18.84 -1.92
C GLY A 86 -7.47 18.42 -2.46
N CYS A 87 -8.31 17.78 -1.65
CA CYS A 87 -9.65 17.32 -2.05
C CYS A 87 -10.75 17.90 -1.16
N GLU A 88 -11.99 17.89 -1.64
CA GLU A 88 -13.14 18.52 -0.95
C GLU A 88 -13.82 17.55 0.03
N TYR A 89 -13.86 16.26 -0.32
CA TYR A 89 -14.52 15.24 0.45
C TYR A 89 -13.54 14.14 0.87
N VAL A 90 -13.66 13.71 2.15
CA VAL A 90 -12.92 12.58 2.72
C VAL A 90 -13.85 11.76 3.63
N ASN A 91 -13.80 10.43 3.50
CA ASN A 91 -14.32 9.50 4.48
C ASN A 91 -13.16 8.67 5.06
N VAL A 92 -12.93 8.79 6.36
CA VAL A 92 -11.82 8.12 7.09
C VAL A 92 -12.25 6.85 7.82
N GLN A 93 -13.53 6.46 7.70
CA GLN A 93 -14.09 5.30 8.41
C GLN A 93 -13.76 3.92 7.81
N PRO A 94 -13.37 3.73 6.52
CA PRO A 94 -13.04 2.41 6.02
C PRO A 94 -11.99 1.72 6.91
N HIS A 95 -12.30 0.48 7.35
CA HIS A 95 -11.40 -0.31 8.19
C HIS A 95 -10.16 -0.78 7.43
N SER A 96 -10.25 -0.90 6.11
CA SER A 96 -9.16 -1.28 5.22
C SER A 96 -9.30 -0.66 3.84
N GLY A 97 -8.23 -0.72 3.03
CA GLY A 97 -8.30 -0.34 1.61
C GLY A 97 -9.29 -1.21 0.83
N ALA A 98 -9.37 -2.50 1.13
CA ALA A 98 -10.33 -3.40 0.49
C ALA A 98 -11.78 -2.97 0.76
N GLN A 99 -12.11 -2.52 1.98
CA GLN A 99 -13.44 -2.01 2.31
C GLN A 99 -13.71 -0.64 1.68
N ALA A 100 -12.71 0.23 1.58
CA ALA A 100 -12.84 1.48 0.82
C ALA A 100 -13.18 1.20 -0.64
N ASN A 101 -12.47 0.27 -1.29
CA ASN A 101 -12.72 -0.15 -2.66
C ASN A 101 -14.11 -0.78 -2.81
N MET A 102 -14.50 -1.65 -1.89
CA MET A 102 -15.82 -2.30 -1.88
C MET A 102 -16.95 -1.27 -1.77
N ALA A 103 -16.83 -0.30 -0.86
CA ALA A 103 -17.83 0.74 -0.70
C ALA A 103 -18.00 1.58 -1.96
N VAL A 104 -16.88 2.00 -2.59
CA VAL A 104 -16.91 2.78 -3.83
C VAL A 104 -17.53 1.97 -4.97
N GLN A 105 -17.13 0.71 -5.14
CA GLN A 105 -17.66 -0.15 -6.18
C GLN A 105 -19.16 -0.39 -5.99
N PHE A 106 -19.63 -0.70 -4.79
CA PHE A 106 -21.08 -0.89 -4.53
C PHE A 106 -21.91 0.41 -4.57
N ALA A 107 -21.30 1.57 -4.32
CA ALA A 107 -21.99 2.85 -4.48
C ALA A 107 -22.26 3.20 -5.95
N ILE A 108 -21.38 2.76 -6.85
CA ILE A 108 -21.39 3.17 -8.27
C ILE A 108 -21.94 2.07 -9.18
N LEU A 109 -21.68 0.81 -8.87
CA LEU A 109 -21.93 -0.35 -9.72
C LEU A 109 -23.08 -1.22 -9.23
N LYS A 110 -23.62 -2.00 -10.14
CA LYS A 110 -24.56 -3.10 -9.86
C LYS A 110 -23.89 -4.44 -10.18
N PRO A 111 -24.32 -5.54 -9.53
CA PRO A 111 -23.85 -6.87 -9.90
C PRO A 111 -23.99 -7.13 -11.39
N GLY A 112 -22.92 -7.63 -12.02
CA GLY A 112 -22.84 -7.87 -13.45
C GLY A 112 -22.36 -6.69 -14.30
N ASP A 113 -22.21 -5.48 -13.75
CA ASP A 113 -21.59 -4.38 -14.47
C ASP A 113 -20.13 -4.71 -14.84
N THR A 114 -19.69 -4.20 -15.99
CA THR A 114 -18.31 -4.39 -16.44
C THR A 114 -17.36 -3.40 -15.77
N ILE A 115 -16.27 -3.90 -15.25
CA ILE A 115 -15.15 -3.12 -14.71
C ILE A 115 -13.84 -3.47 -15.43
N MET A 116 -12.94 -2.49 -15.52
CA MET A 116 -11.55 -2.72 -15.93
C MET A 116 -10.62 -2.44 -14.76
N GLY A 117 -9.65 -3.31 -14.54
CA GLY A 117 -8.59 -3.15 -13.54
C GLY A 117 -7.29 -3.77 -14.04
N MET A 118 -6.17 -3.40 -13.44
CA MET A 118 -4.90 -4.03 -13.79
C MET A 118 -4.93 -5.52 -13.43
N ASN A 119 -4.48 -6.37 -14.36
CA ASN A 119 -4.32 -7.80 -14.15
C ASN A 119 -3.47 -8.06 -12.89
N LEU A 120 -3.90 -9.02 -12.06
CA LEU A 120 -3.19 -9.38 -10.83
C LEU A 120 -1.74 -9.80 -11.11
N ASP A 121 -1.51 -10.58 -12.19
CA ASP A 121 -0.18 -11.05 -12.60
C ASP A 121 0.72 -9.93 -13.14
N HIS A 122 0.14 -8.79 -13.51
CA HIS A 122 0.85 -7.59 -13.97
C HIS A 122 1.00 -6.52 -12.87
N GLY A 123 0.65 -6.86 -11.63
CA GLY A 123 0.81 -5.99 -10.47
C GLY A 123 -0.48 -5.35 -9.94
N GLY A 124 -1.65 -5.78 -10.41
CA GLY A 124 -2.94 -5.33 -9.88
C GLY A 124 -3.17 -5.74 -8.42
N HIS A 125 -4.23 -5.21 -7.81
CA HIS A 125 -4.67 -5.61 -6.48
C HIS A 125 -5.85 -6.57 -6.54
N LEU A 126 -6.01 -7.41 -5.52
CA LEU A 126 -7.13 -8.38 -5.45
C LEU A 126 -8.49 -7.70 -5.66
N THR A 127 -8.71 -6.51 -5.09
CA THR A 127 -9.98 -5.77 -5.19
C THR A 127 -10.19 -5.06 -6.53
N HIS A 128 -9.30 -5.22 -7.49
CA HIS A 128 -9.41 -4.67 -8.84
C HIS A 128 -9.99 -5.67 -9.86
N GLY A 129 -10.63 -6.75 -9.38
CA GLY A 129 -11.30 -7.72 -10.24
C GLY A 129 -10.76 -9.15 -10.16
N SER A 130 -9.97 -9.50 -9.15
CA SER A 130 -9.49 -10.88 -8.97
C SER A 130 -10.67 -11.85 -8.77
N PRO A 131 -10.70 -13.02 -9.45
CA PRO A 131 -11.80 -13.98 -9.36
C PRO A 131 -12.05 -14.51 -7.94
N VAL A 132 -11.04 -14.50 -7.08
CA VAL A 132 -11.15 -14.94 -5.67
C VAL A 132 -11.59 -13.84 -4.71
N ASN A 133 -11.84 -12.63 -5.24
CA ASN A 133 -12.26 -11.47 -4.47
C ASN A 133 -13.71 -11.09 -4.81
N PHE A 134 -14.39 -10.34 -3.92
CA PHE A 134 -15.74 -9.84 -4.18
C PHE A 134 -15.85 -9.14 -5.54
N SER A 135 -14.83 -8.36 -5.93
CA SER A 135 -14.84 -7.61 -7.18
C SER A 135 -14.92 -8.49 -8.42
N GLY A 136 -14.24 -9.64 -8.43
CA GLY A 136 -14.34 -10.62 -9.51
C GLY A 136 -15.58 -11.52 -9.42
N SER A 137 -16.19 -11.62 -8.22
CA SER A 137 -17.41 -12.43 -8.03
C SER A 137 -18.69 -11.67 -8.37
N TYR A 138 -18.72 -10.34 -8.20
CA TYR A 138 -19.91 -9.52 -8.44
C TYR A 138 -19.93 -8.83 -9.79
N PHE A 139 -18.77 -8.57 -10.40
CA PHE A 139 -18.65 -7.78 -11.62
C PHE A 139 -18.05 -8.59 -12.77
N HIS A 140 -18.38 -8.18 -14.00
CA HIS A 140 -17.72 -8.69 -15.18
C HIS A 140 -16.39 -7.96 -15.35
N VAL A 141 -15.25 -8.69 -15.32
CA VAL A 141 -13.93 -8.09 -15.29
C VAL A 141 -13.23 -8.22 -16.63
N VAL A 142 -12.78 -7.09 -17.17
CA VAL A 142 -11.88 -7.03 -18.33
C VAL A 142 -10.53 -6.49 -17.85
N PRO A 143 -9.50 -7.32 -17.67
CA PRO A 143 -8.22 -6.86 -17.16
C PRO A 143 -7.41 -6.14 -18.24
N TYR A 144 -6.70 -5.07 -17.86
CA TYR A 144 -5.62 -4.50 -18.66
C TYR A 144 -4.25 -4.87 -18.06
N GLY A 145 -3.21 -4.69 -18.83
CA GLY A 145 -1.87 -5.12 -18.42
C GLY A 145 -0.78 -4.11 -18.75
N VAL A 146 0.44 -4.62 -18.72
CA VAL A 146 1.65 -3.93 -19.16
C VAL A 146 2.15 -4.56 -20.47
N ASN A 147 2.95 -3.81 -21.22
CA ASN A 147 3.66 -4.30 -22.41
C ASN A 147 4.84 -5.21 -22.03
N ASP A 148 5.56 -5.74 -23.01
CA ASP A 148 6.69 -6.64 -22.80
C ASP A 148 7.87 -5.99 -22.05
N GLU A 149 7.93 -4.66 -22.03
CA GLU A 149 8.93 -3.87 -21.31
C GLU A 149 8.53 -3.59 -19.86
N GLY A 150 7.30 -3.97 -19.46
CA GLY A 150 6.77 -3.81 -18.09
C GLY A 150 6.12 -2.44 -17.82
N PHE A 151 5.73 -1.68 -18.85
CA PHE A 151 5.01 -0.42 -18.72
C PHE A 151 3.53 -0.59 -19.07
N ILE A 152 2.65 0.19 -18.40
CA ILE A 152 1.22 0.21 -18.74
C ILE A 152 1.07 0.62 -20.22
N ASP A 153 0.38 -0.23 -20.99
CA ASP A 153 0.07 0.03 -22.39
C ASP A 153 -1.25 0.81 -22.47
N TYR A 154 -1.16 2.13 -22.43
CA TYR A 154 -2.34 3.01 -22.43
C TYR A 154 -3.16 2.92 -23.72
N ASP A 155 -2.54 2.63 -24.86
CA ASP A 155 -3.27 2.47 -26.13
C ASP A 155 -4.09 1.19 -26.10
N LYS A 156 -3.54 0.12 -25.52
CA LYS A 156 -4.29 -1.13 -25.31
C LYS A 156 -5.37 -0.98 -24.25
N VAL A 157 -5.16 -0.18 -23.21
CA VAL A 157 -6.20 0.16 -22.23
C VAL A 157 -7.35 0.88 -22.93
N GLU A 158 -7.07 1.85 -23.82
CA GLU A 158 -8.10 2.56 -24.58
C GLU A 158 -8.88 1.65 -25.52
N GLU A 159 -8.16 0.82 -26.29
CA GLU A 159 -8.79 -0.17 -27.19
C GLU A 159 -9.79 -1.05 -26.42
N LEU A 160 -9.35 -1.65 -25.32
CA LEU A 160 -10.18 -2.51 -24.47
C LEU A 160 -11.38 -1.75 -23.88
N ALA A 161 -11.15 -0.51 -23.42
CA ALA A 161 -12.21 0.32 -22.84
C ALA A 161 -13.29 0.69 -23.88
N MET A 162 -12.88 1.00 -25.11
CA MET A 162 -13.82 1.30 -26.21
C MET A 162 -14.59 0.07 -26.67
N GLU A 163 -13.99 -1.12 -26.60
CA GLU A 163 -14.65 -2.38 -26.92
C GLU A 163 -15.65 -2.80 -25.85
N CYS A 164 -15.24 -2.89 -24.59
CA CYS A 164 -16.06 -3.44 -23.50
C CYS A 164 -16.97 -2.40 -22.81
N LYS A 165 -16.72 -1.10 -23.01
CA LYS A 165 -17.46 0.02 -22.42
C LYS A 165 -17.73 -0.17 -20.92
N PRO A 166 -16.70 -0.24 -20.10
CA PRO A 166 -16.85 -0.52 -18.67
C PRO A 166 -17.62 0.61 -17.98
N LYS A 167 -18.31 0.28 -16.89
CA LYS A 167 -18.89 1.28 -15.99
C LYS A 167 -17.83 1.96 -15.13
N MET A 168 -16.73 1.25 -14.85
CA MET A 168 -15.64 1.75 -14.03
C MET A 168 -14.29 1.26 -14.58
N ILE A 169 -13.32 2.17 -14.63
CA ILE A 169 -11.91 1.86 -14.81
C ILE A 169 -11.21 2.09 -13.46
N ILE A 170 -10.48 1.09 -12.99
CA ILE A 170 -9.71 1.15 -11.75
C ILE A 170 -8.23 1.26 -12.11
N ALA A 171 -7.64 2.43 -11.86
CA ALA A 171 -6.21 2.65 -11.98
C ALA A 171 -5.53 2.50 -10.61
N GLY A 172 -4.27 2.08 -10.61
CA GLY A 172 -3.50 1.80 -9.40
C GLY A 172 -2.97 0.37 -9.38
N ALA A 173 -1.92 0.15 -8.62
CA ALA A 173 -1.23 -1.13 -8.59
C ALA A 173 -0.58 -1.42 -7.24
N SER A 174 -0.37 -2.72 -6.96
CA SER A 174 0.36 -3.22 -5.80
C SER A 174 1.83 -3.53 -6.11
N ALA A 175 2.16 -3.75 -7.38
CA ALA A 175 3.48 -4.18 -7.82
C ALA A 175 3.87 -3.57 -9.18
N TYR A 176 3.72 -2.25 -9.30
CA TYR A 176 4.11 -1.49 -10.48
C TYR A 176 5.14 -0.42 -10.09
N ALA A 177 6.32 -0.49 -10.67
CA ALA A 177 7.48 0.30 -10.26
C ALA A 177 7.59 1.66 -10.98
N ARG A 178 6.67 1.99 -11.87
CA ARG A 178 6.74 3.20 -12.70
C ARG A 178 5.64 4.19 -12.36
N THR A 179 5.82 5.42 -12.81
CA THR A 179 4.82 6.49 -12.68
C THR A 179 3.55 6.14 -13.47
N ILE A 180 2.38 6.39 -12.88
CA ILE A 180 1.08 6.18 -13.51
C ILE A 180 0.58 7.52 -14.05
N ASP A 181 0.17 7.54 -15.32
CA ASP A 181 -0.46 8.70 -15.96
C ASP A 181 -1.98 8.70 -15.72
N PHE A 182 -2.39 9.35 -14.65
CA PHE A 182 -3.82 9.48 -14.29
C PHE A 182 -4.60 10.36 -15.27
N LYS A 183 -3.93 11.31 -15.93
CA LYS A 183 -4.55 12.14 -16.96
C LYS A 183 -4.97 11.30 -18.16
N ARG A 184 -4.07 10.42 -18.62
CA ARG A 184 -4.38 9.50 -19.73
C ARG A 184 -5.51 8.53 -19.36
N PHE A 185 -5.51 7.97 -18.14
CA PHE A 185 -6.64 7.18 -17.66
C PHE A 185 -7.96 7.95 -17.65
N ARG A 186 -7.94 9.25 -17.28
CA ARG A 186 -9.13 10.08 -17.30
C ARG A 186 -9.64 10.31 -18.73
N GLU A 187 -8.78 10.60 -19.68
CA GLU A 187 -9.13 10.76 -21.09
C GLU A 187 -9.79 9.47 -21.64
N ILE A 188 -9.24 8.30 -21.33
CA ILE A 188 -9.81 7.00 -21.70
C ILE A 188 -11.20 6.81 -21.04
N ALA A 189 -11.32 7.09 -19.75
CA ALA A 189 -12.58 6.93 -19.02
C ALA A 189 -13.68 7.85 -19.61
N ASP A 190 -13.36 9.09 -19.90
CA ASP A 190 -14.29 10.03 -20.53
C ASP A 190 -14.71 9.57 -21.93
N ALA A 191 -13.79 9.05 -22.74
CA ALA A 191 -14.06 8.57 -24.09
C ALA A 191 -15.06 7.39 -24.11
N CYS A 192 -15.02 6.49 -23.12
CA CYS A 192 -15.95 5.35 -23.04
C CYS A 192 -17.12 5.56 -22.07
N GLY A 193 -17.18 6.71 -21.37
CA GLY A 193 -18.22 7.03 -20.39
C GLY A 193 -18.13 6.30 -19.06
N ALA A 194 -16.93 5.85 -18.69
CA ALA A 194 -16.66 5.16 -17.44
C ALA A 194 -16.38 6.12 -16.26
N VAL A 195 -16.63 5.66 -15.05
CA VAL A 195 -16.12 6.30 -13.84
C VAL A 195 -14.65 5.90 -13.67
N LEU A 196 -13.75 6.87 -13.50
CA LEU A 196 -12.36 6.60 -13.12
C LEU A 196 -12.25 6.55 -11.60
N MET A 197 -11.95 5.36 -11.06
CA MET A 197 -11.53 5.14 -9.69
C MET A 197 -10.01 4.96 -9.66
N VAL A 198 -9.32 5.64 -8.73
CA VAL A 198 -7.89 5.41 -8.53
C VAL A 198 -7.64 4.88 -7.13
N ASP A 199 -7.00 3.73 -7.03
CA ASP A 199 -6.46 3.20 -5.78
C ASP A 199 -4.98 3.57 -5.68
N MET A 200 -4.69 4.60 -4.89
CA MET A 200 -3.31 5.09 -4.69
C MET A 200 -2.62 4.48 -3.45
N ALA A 201 -3.12 3.38 -2.91
CA ALA A 201 -2.68 2.82 -1.64
C ALA A 201 -1.16 2.70 -1.51
N HIS A 202 -0.49 2.19 -2.54
CA HIS A 202 0.96 2.01 -2.52
C HIS A 202 1.75 3.32 -2.57
N ILE A 203 1.24 4.30 -3.28
CA ILE A 203 1.94 5.56 -3.56
C ILE A 203 1.39 6.76 -2.76
N ALA A 204 0.46 6.55 -1.84
CA ALA A 204 -0.22 7.64 -1.14
C ALA A 204 0.73 8.61 -0.41
N GLY A 205 1.81 8.11 0.19
CA GLY A 205 2.83 8.95 0.80
C GLY A 205 3.59 9.80 -0.22
N LEU A 206 3.93 9.23 -1.37
CA LEU A 206 4.60 9.93 -2.47
C LEU A 206 3.69 11.00 -3.08
N VAL A 207 2.40 10.71 -3.25
CA VAL A 207 1.39 11.68 -3.72
C VAL A 207 1.25 12.82 -2.70
N ALA A 208 1.13 12.51 -1.42
CA ALA A 208 1.03 13.51 -0.34
C ALA A 208 2.25 14.44 -0.30
N ALA A 209 3.44 13.92 -0.60
CA ALA A 209 4.68 14.69 -0.66
C ALA A 209 4.91 15.45 -1.99
N GLY A 210 4.03 15.24 -2.98
CA GLY A 210 4.17 15.83 -4.31
C GLY A 210 5.30 15.21 -5.16
N LEU A 211 5.67 13.96 -4.86
CA LEU A 211 6.75 13.21 -5.54
C LEU A 211 6.24 12.17 -6.54
N HIS A 212 4.94 11.97 -6.60
CA HIS A 212 4.22 11.25 -7.65
C HIS A 212 3.03 12.11 -8.08
N PRO A 213 2.64 12.12 -9.36
CA PRO A 213 1.46 12.83 -9.82
C PRO A 213 0.23 12.50 -8.97
N SER A 214 -0.53 13.51 -8.57
CA SER A 214 -1.77 13.33 -7.81
C SER A 214 -2.89 12.83 -8.72
N PRO A 215 -3.66 11.80 -8.31
CA PRO A 215 -4.86 11.39 -9.02
C PRO A 215 -6.05 12.32 -8.80
N ILE A 216 -6.04 13.15 -7.75
CA ILE A 216 -7.19 13.97 -7.32
C ILE A 216 -7.76 14.85 -8.45
N PRO A 217 -6.94 15.53 -9.29
CA PRO A 217 -7.48 16.36 -10.38
C PRO A 217 -8.14 15.55 -11.51
N TYR A 218 -7.89 14.27 -11.60
CA TYR A 218 -8.28 13.44 -12.74
C TYR A 218 -9.32 12.36 -12.37
N ALA A 219 -9.20 11.74 -11.21
CA ALA A 219 -10.10 10.67 -10.79
C ALA A 219 -11.48 11.23 -10.37
N HIS A 220 -12.54 10.46 -10.62
CA HIS A 220 -13.84 10.75 -10.02
C HIS A 220 -13.82 10.42 -8.52
N VAL A 221 -13.16 9.33 -8.15
CA VAL A 221 -12.98 8.92 -6.76
C VAL A 221 -11.61 8.28 -6.58
N VAL A 222 -11.01 8.57 -5.43
CA VAL A 222 -9.71 8.01 -5.04
C VAL A 222 -9.89 7.22 -3.74
N THR A 223 -9.28 6.05 -3.69
CA THR A 223 -9.17 5.25 -2.46
C THR A 223 -7.71 5.08 -2.08
N THR A 224 -7.47 4.82 -0.81
CA THR A 224 -6.13 4.51 -0.34
C THR A 224 -6.16 3.70 0.95
N THR A 225 -5.06 3.04 1.25
CA THR A 225 -4.69 2.62 2.60
C THR A 225 -3.93 3.73 3.31
N THR A 226 -3.80 3.62 4.63
CA THR A 226 -3.06 4.61 5.45
C THR A 226 -1.71 4.10 5.96
N HIS A 227 -1.37 2.82 5.76
CA HIS A 227 -0.27 2.12 6.45
C HIS A 227 0.94 1.75 5.58
N LYS A 228 1.01 2.17 4.31
CA LYS A 228 2.14 1.87 3.42
C LYS A 228 3.11 3.06 3.38
N THR A 229 3.31 3.67 2.22
CA THR A 229 4.18 4.86 2.11
C THR A 229 3.68 6.04 2.97
N LEU A 230 2.39 6.12 3.26
CA LEU A 230 1.82 7.16 4.12
C LEU A 230 2.21 7.01 5.60
N ARG A 231 2.70 5.84 6.02
CA ARG A 231 3.26 5.54 7.36
C ARG A 231 2.27 5.75 8.52
N GLY A 232 1.00 5.42 8.30
CA GLY A 232 -0.06 5.50 9.32
C GLY A 232 -0.52 4.15 9.85
N PRO A 233 -1.60 4.13 10.64
CA PRO A 233 -2.21 2.90 11.11
C PRO A 233 -2.81 2.11 9.96
N ARG A 234 -3.02 0.82 10.15
CA ARG A 234 -3.77 -0.01 9.19
C ARG A 234 -5.20 0.48 9.09
N GLY A 235 -5.62 0.85 7.88
CA GLY A 235 -6.93 1.38 7.59
C GLY A 235 -7.07 1.81 6.14
N GLY A 236 -8.24 2.30 5.76
CA GLY A 236 -8.55 2.83 4.44
C GLY A 236 -9.17 4.23 4.48
N MET A 237 -9.32 4.83 3.30
CA MET A 237 -9.86 6.17 3.13
C MET A 237 -10.45 6.33 1.71
N ILE A 238 -11.49 7.14 1.59
CA ILE A 238 -12.11 7.54 0.31
C ILE A 238 -12.01 9.05 0.17
N LEU A 239 -11.60 9.53 -1.02
CA LEU A 239 -11.43 10.94 -1.34
C LEU A 239 -12.12 11.25 -2.67
N SER A 240 -12.74 12.43 -2.78
CA SER A 240 -13.33 12.91 -4.05
C SER A 240 -13.61 14.41 -4.01
N SER A 241 -14.21 14.94 -5.08
CA SER A 241 -14.94 16.21 -4.99
C SER A 241 -16.23 16.02 -4.17
N GLN A 242 -16.78 17.11 -3.66
CA GLN A 242 -18.05 17.09 -2.94
C GLN A 242 -19.21 16.67 -3.87
N GLU A 243 -19.22 17.13 -5.11
CA GLU A 243 -20.22 16.76 -6.12
C GLU A 243 -20.31 15.24 -6.33
N VAL A 244 -19.15 14.59 -6.50
CA VAL A 244 -19.09 13.13 -6.71
C VAL A 244 -19.52 12.38 -5.45
N ALA A 245 -19.11 12.87 -4.27
CA ALA A 245 -19.51 12.29 -3.00
C ALA A 245 -21.04 12.35 -2.77
N ASP A 246 -21.66 13.47 -3.12
CA ASP A 246 -23.12 13.66 -3.00
C ASP A 246 -23.86 12.78 -4.00
N LYS A 247 -23.35 12.68 -5.24
CA LYS A 247 -23.95 11.85 -6.29
C LYS A 247 -24.00 10.38 -5.93
N TYR A 248 -22.94 9.84 -5.38
CA TYR A 248 -22.82 8.40 -5.07
C TYR A 248 -23.02 8.05 -3.59
N ASN A 249 -23.09 9.06 -2.72
CA ASN A 249 -23.33 8.90 -1.29
C ASN A 249 -22.37 7.90 -0.61
N PHE A 250 -21.06 8.13 -0.71
CA PHE A 250 -20.04 7.25 -0.16
C PHE A 250 -20.16 7.07 1.37
N ASN A 251 -20.67 8.07 2.09
CA ASN A 251 -20.94 7.93 3.52
C ASN A 251 -21.94 6.79 3.77
N LYS A 252 -23.03 6.75 3.00
CA LYS A 252 -24.04 5.70 3.12
C LYS A 252 -23.49 4.33 2.68
N ALA A 253 -22.60 4.30 1.70
CA ALA A 253 -21.97 3.07 1.24
C ALA A 253 -21.07 2.45 2.32
N ILE A 254 -20.39 3.28 3.13
CA ILE A 254 -19.64 2.81 4.29
C ILE A 254 -20.60 2.48 5.44
N PHE A 255 -21.33 3.45 5.97
CA PHE A 255 -22.28 3.23 7.05
C PHE A 255 -23.69 3.72 6.64
N PRO A 256 -24.68 2.87 6.71
CA PRO A 256 -24.71 1.49 7.20
C PRO A 256 -24.45 0.42 6.09
N GLY A 257 -23.90 0.79 4.93
CA GLY A 257 -23.83 -0.06 3.74
C GLY A 257 -23.01 -1.35 3.95
N ILE A 258 -21.77 -1.22 4.39
CA ILE A 258 -20.85 -2.37 4.55
C ILE A 258 -20.16 -2.43 5.93
N GLN A 259 -20.26 -1.38 6.74
CA GLN A 259 -19.71 -1.29 8.08
C GLN A 259 -20.76 -0.87 9.10
N GLY A 260 -20.52 -1.19 10.38
CA GLY A 260 -21.22 -0.66 11.55
C GLY A 260 -20.37 0.42 12.23
N GLY A 261 -20.09 0.24 13.55
CA GLY A 261 -19.31 1.19 14.33
C GLY A 261 -17.91 1.42 13.78
N PRO A 262 -17.48 2.68 13.62
CA PRO A 262 -16.14 3.02 13.18
C PRO A 262 -15.10 2.71 14.28
N LEU A 263 -13.86 2.47 13.88
CA LEU A 263 -12.74 2.20 14.78
C LEU A 263 -12.12 3.55 15.21
N MET A 264 -12.64 4.16 16.28
CA MET A 264 -12.26 5.53 16.65
C MET A 264 -10.80 5.66 17.08
N HIS A 265 -10.20 4.64 17.68
CA HIS A 265 -8.76 4.58 17.98
C HIS A 265 -7.90 4.55 16.70
N VAL A 266 -8.36 3.89 15.65
CA VAL A 266 -7.69 3.90 14.34
C VAL A 266 -7.84 5.26 13.67
N ILE A 267 -9.03 5.88 13.74
CA ILE A 267 -9.25 7.23 13.18
C ILE A 267 -8.38 8.26 13.90
N ALA A 268 -8.22 8.15 15.22
CA ALA A 268 -7.28 8.99 15.97
C ALA A 268 -5.84 8.82 15.48
N ALA A 269 -5.41 7.59 15.26
CA ALA A 269 -4.09 7.30 14.72
C ALA A 269 -3.92 7.82 13.28
N LYS A 270 -4.98 7.78 12.44
CA LYS A 270 -4.99 8.45 11.13
C LYS A 270 -4.82 9.96 11.27
N ALA A 271 -5.53 10.59 12.20
CA ALA A 271 -5.40 12.03 12.44
C ALA A 271 -3.98 12.43 12.86
N VAL A 272 -3.31 11.63 13.70
CA VAL A 272 -1.89 11.82 14.07
C VAL A 272 -0.99 11.66 12.86
N CYS A 273 -1.13 10.56 12.11
CA CYS A 273 -0.37 10.30 10.89
C CYS A 273 -0.47 11.46 9.88
N PHE A 274 -1.67 11.97 9.62
CA PHE A 274 -1.85 13.07 8.67
C PHE A 274 -1.23 14.37 9.19
N LYS A 275 -1.21 14.60 10.51
CA LYS A 275 -0.50 15.74 11.10
C LYS A 275 1.02 15.63 10.88
N GLU A 276 1.58 14.43 11.01
CA GLU A 276 2.99 14.16 10.69
C GLU A 276 3.27 14.35 9.19
N ALA A 277 2.35 13.86 8.32
CA ALA A 277 2.51 13.95 6.88
C ALA A 277 2.43 15.39 6.34
N LEU A 278 1.79 16.31 7.07
CA LEU A 278 1.75 17.74 6.76
C LEU A 278 3.03 18.50 7.14
N GLN A 279 4.00 17.84 7.82
CA GLN A 279 5.26 18.50 8.19
C GLN A 279 6.27 18.43 7.03
N PRO A 280 7.18 19.42 6.91
CA PRO A 280 8.22 19.43 5.85
C PRO A 280 9.10 18.19 5.85
N GLU A 281 9.38 17.62 7.02
CA GLU A 281 10.22 16.43 7.21
C GLU A 281 9.63 15.20 6.52
N PHE A 282 8.32 15.16 6.36
CA PHE A 282 7.66 14.07 5.65
C PHE A 282 8.03 14.03 4.17
N LYS A 283 8.16 15.19 3.53
CA LYS A 283 8.62 15.27 2.14
C LYS A 283 10.05 14.77 1.99
N VAL A 284 10.92 15.12 2.93
CA VAL A 284 12.32 14.63 2.95
C VAL A 284 12.31 13.10 3.12
N TYR A 285 11.51 12.58 4.04
CA TYR A 285 11.36 11.14 4.23
C TYR A 285 10.89 10.42 2.97
N GLN A 286 9.87 10.95 2.27
CA GLN A 286 9.37 10.36 1.02
C GLN A 286 10.41 10.43 -0.11
N GLN A 287 11.20 11.51 -0.19
CA GLN A 287 12.31 11.60 -1.15
C GLN A 287 13.35 10.50 -0.86
N ASN A 288 13.73 10.33 0.40
CA ASN A 288 14.65 9.28 0.80
C ASN A 288 14.14 7.88 0.46
N ILE A 289 12.82 7.63 0.48
CA ILE A 289 12.25 6.35 0.02
C ILE A 289 12.57 6.11 -1.45
N ILE A 290 12.38 7.13 -2.30
CA ILE A 290 12.66 7.02 -3.75
C ILE A 290 14.16 6.84 -3.98
N ASP A 291 14.98 7.67 -3.34
CA ASP A 291 16.44 7.62 -3.48
C ASP A 291 16.98 6.25 -3.06
N ASN A 292 16.50 5.71 -1.95
CA ASN A 292 16.84 4.37 -1.48
C ASN A 292 16.37 3.28 -2.46
N ALA A 293 15.15 3.42 -3.01
CA ALA A 293 14.64 2.45 -4.00
C ALA A 293 15.49 2.45 -5.28
N GLN A 294 15.88 3.62 -5.77
CA GLN A 294 16.74 3.75 -6.95
C GLN A 294 18.14 3.20 -6.67
N ALA A 295 18.71 3.48 -5.49
CA ALA A 295 20.02 2.96 -5.09
C ALA A 295 20.00 1.42 -4.98
N LEU A 296 18.99 0.85 -4.32
CA LEU A 296 18.83 -0.60 -4.21
C LEU A 296 18.66 -1.24 -5.59
N CYS A 297 17.80 -0.66 -6.42
CA CYS A 297 17.53 -1.12 -7.78
C CYS A 297 18.82 -1.12 -8.63
N LYS A 298 19.54 0.00 -8.61
CA LYS A 298 20.82 0.14 -9.32
C LYS A 298 21.86 -0.87 -8.80
N GLY A 299 22.00 -1.01 -7.48
CA GLY A 299 22.95 -1.95 -6.87
C GLY A 299 22.66 -3.41 -7.25
N LEU A 300 21.40 -3.79 -7.38
CA LEU A 300 20.98 -5.10 -7.89
C LEU A 300 21.33 -5.28 -9.38
N MET A 301 21.00 -4.27 -10.21
CA MET A 301 21.29 -4.31 -11.66
C MET A 301 22.79 -4.33 -11.95
N ASP A 302 23.60 -3.56 -11.25
CA ASP A 302 25.08 -3.56 -11.35
C ASP A 302 25.66 -4.94 -11.03
N ARG A 303 24.98 -5.71 -10.20
CA ARG A 303 25.30 -7.10 -9.87
C ARG A 303 24.64 -8.12 -10.81
N GLY A 304 24.02 -7.67 -11.91
CA GLY A 304 23.43 -8.52 -12.95
C GLY A 304 22.10 -9.14 -12.58
N ILE A 305 21.42 -8.63 -11.55
CA ILE A 305 20.03 -9.03 -11.23
C ILE A 305 19.08 -8.29 -12.16
N LYS A 306 18.20 -9.02 -12.83
CA LYS A 306 17.22 -8.45 -13.74
C LYS A 306 16.07 -7.82 -12.97
N ILE A 307 15.73 -6.58 -13.34
CA ILE A 307 14.62 -5.82 -12.77
C ILE A 307 13.56 -5.60 -13.84
N VAL A 308 12.29 -5.90 -13.52
CA VAL A 308 11.15 -5.64 -14.40
C VAL A 308 11.08 -4.14 -14.69
N SER A 309 10.79 -3.76 -15.92
CA SER A 309 10.82 -2.40 -16.47
C SER A 309 12.19 -1.67 -16.41
N GLY A 310 13.27 -2.38 -16.05
CA GLY A 310 14.62 -1.82 -16.07
C GLY A 310 14.87 -0.74 -15.02
N GLY A 311 14.07 -0.67 -13.94
CA GLY A 311 14.26 0.35 -12.90
C GLY A 311 13.03 0.62 -12.05
N THR A 312 13.07 1.72 -11.28
CA THR A 312 11.94 2.19 -10.47
C THR A 312 11.87 3.72 -10.43
N ASP A 313 10.63 4.25 -10.43
CA ASP A 313 10.33 5.67 -10.23
C ASP A 313 9.70 5.93 -8.85
N ASN A 314 9.45 4.87 -8.06
CA ASN A 314 8.74 4.97 -6.78
C ASN A 314 9.46 4.18 -5.66
N HIS A 315 8.72 3.61 -4.72
CA HIS A 315 9.21 2.96 -3.50
C HIS A 315 9.48 1.46 -3.64
N LEU A 316 9.20 0.85 -4.78
CA LEU A 316 9.31 -0.61 -4.97
C LEU A 316 9.96 -0.97 -6.30
N MET A 317 10.42 -2.22 -6.39
CA MET A 317 10.89 -2.86 -7.62
C MET A 317 10.50 -4.32 -7.65
N LEU A 318 10.44 -4.89 -8.86
CA LEU A 318 10.24 -6.32 -9.08
C LEU A 318 11.52 -6.94 -9.62
N VAL A 319 12.05 -7.91 -8.90
CA VAL A 319 13.17 -8.75 -9.33
C VAL A 319 12.62 -9.85 -10.24
N ASP A 320 13.18 -9.99 -11.43
CA ASP A 320 12.89 -11.06 -12.39
C ASP A 320 13.92 -12.19 -12.23
N LEU A 321 13.46 -13.37 -11.82
CA LEU A 321 14.29 -14.55 -11.56
C LEU A 321 14.32 -15.53 -12.74
N THR A 322 13.76 -15.19 -13.89
CA THR A 322 13.68 -16.12 -15.04
C THR A 322 15.05 -16.56 -15.59
N ASN A 323 16.09 -15.75 -15.36
CA ASN A 323 17.47 -16.08 -15.75
C ASN A 323 18.21 -16.98 -14.73
N TYR A 324 17.53 -17.33 -13.63
CA TYR A 324 18.07 -18.18 -12.56
C TYR A 324 17.21 -19.43 -12.45
N ASP A 325 17.82 -20.55 -12.06
CA ASP A 325 17.05 -21.79 -11.77
C ASP A 325 16.43 -21.70 -10.37
N LEU A 326 15.70 -20.59 -10.12
CA LEU A 326 15.06 -20.27 -8.86
C LEU A 326 13.61 -19.83 -9.07
N THR A 327 12.81 -19.96 -8.03
CA THR A 327 11.44 -19.44 -7.97
C THR A 327 11.35 -18.29 -6.98
N GLY A 328 10.33 -17.44 -7.13
CA GLY A 328 10.06 -16.39 -6.13
C GLY A 328 9.92 -16.97 -4.72
N LYS A 329 9.22 -18.11 -4.58
CA LYS A 329 9.06 -18.82 -3.30
C LYS A 329 10.40 -19.33 -2.72
N ALA A 330 11.33 -19.77 -3.57
CA ALA A 330 12.64 -20.20 -3.11
C ALA A 330 13.47 -19.02 -2.63
N VAL A 331 13.50 -17.92 -3.40
CA VAL A 331 14.25 -16.71 -3.04
C VAL A 331 13.67 -16.04 -1.79
N GLU A 332 12.33 -15.96 -1.66
CA GLU A 332 11.66 -15.49 -0.43
C GLU A 332 12.19 -16.22 0.81
N LYS A 333 12.27 -17.57 0.76
CA LYS A 333 12.81 -18.40 1.86
C LYS A 333 14.30 -18.23 2.07
N LEU A 334 15.09 -18.11 1.00
CA LEU A 334 16.54 -17.89 1.10
C LEU A 334 16.83 -16.54 1.78
N LEU A 335 16.12 -15.48 1.41
CA LEU A 335 16.26 -14.17 2.03
C LEU A 335 15.80 -14.17 3.49
N ASP A 336 14.68 -14.82 3.79
CA ASP A 336 14.18 -14.97 5.16
C ASP A 336 15.21 -15.68 6.06
N SER A 337 15.90 -16.70 5.55
CA SER A 337 16.95 -17.43 6.29
C SER A 337 18.15 -16.57 6.69
N VAL A 338 18.32 -15.40 6.11
CA VAL A 338 19.35 -14.43 6.43
C VAL A 338 18.79 -13.11 6.98
N ASN A 339 17.54 -13.15 7.48
CA ASN A 339 16.85 -12.04 8.09
C ASN A 339 16.58 -10.86 7.12
N ILE A 340 16.30 -11.16 5.87
CA ILE A 340 15.77 -10.19 4.88
C ILE A 340 14.35 -10.61 4.53
N THR A 341 13.38 -9.80 4.93
CA THR A 341 11.96 -10.07 4.69
C THR A 341 11.49 -9.44 3.38
N CYS A 342 10.94 -10.25 2.48
CA CYS A 342 10.31 -9.80 1.23
C CYS A 342 9.12 -10.69 0.89
N ASN A 343 8.45 -10.45 -0.21
CA ASN A 343 7.41 -11.36 -0.70
C ASN A 343 7.69 -11.85 -2.13
N LYS A 344 7.40 -13.13 -2.38
CA LYS A 344 7.29 -13.62 -3.76
C LYS A 344 6.22 -12.83 -4.50
N ASN A 345 6.44 -12.59 -5.79
CA ASN A 345 5.52 -11.85 -6.64
C ASN A 345 5.57 -12.40 -8.07
N THR A 346 4.42 -12.46 -8.73
CA THR A 346 4.38 -12.69 -10.16
C THR A 346 5.07 -11.56 -10.91
N ILE A 347 5.65 -11.88 -12.05
CA ILE A 347 6.15 -10.91 -13.03
C ILE A 347 5.21 -10.90 -14.24
N PRO A 348 5.20 -9.84 -15.05
CA PRO A 348 4.42 -9.84 -16.30
C PRO A 348 4.73 -11.06 -17.14
N ASN A 349 3.68 -11.73 -17.65
CA ASN A 349 3.78 -12.98 -18.42
C ASN A 349 4.50 -14.12 -17.69
N ASP A 350 4.31 -14.21 -16.36
CA ASP A 350 4.99 -15.19 -15.50
C ASP A 350 4.71 -16.63 -15.99
N PRO A 351 5.75 -17.43 -16.30
CA PRO A 351 5.58 -18.82 -16.73
C PRO A 351 5.17 -19.76 -15.58
N LYS A 352 5.20 -19.29 -14.31
CA LYS A 352 4.89 -20.09 -13.12
C LYS A 352 3.57 -19.66 -12.50
N SER A 353 2.98 -20.55 -11.69
CA SER A 353 1.72 -20.23 -10.99
C SER A 353 1.91 -19.15 -9.93
N PRO A 354 0.85 -18.42 -9.53
CA PRO A 354 0.90 -17.41 -8.47
C PRO A 354 1.34 -17.94 -7.10
N PHE A 355 1.28 -19.27 -6.87
CA PHE A 355 1.73 -19.89 -5.62
C PHE A 355 3.25 -20.09 -5.57
N VAL A 356 3.93 -20.03 -6.71
CA VAL A 356 5.36 -20.28 -6.86
C VAL A 356 6.09 -19.03 -7.29
N THR A 357 5.62 -18.36 -8.35
CA THR A 357 6.10 -17.13 -9.00
C THR A 357 7.51 -17.21 -9.57
N SER A 358 7.83 -16.28 -10.47
CA SER A 358 9.18 -16.13 -11.04
C SER A 358 9.86 -14.83 -10.57
N GLY A 359 9.31 -14.15 -9.58
CA GLY A 359 9.87 -12.92 -9.05
C GLY A 359 9.69 -12.73 -7.56
N VAL A 360 10.36 -11.72 -7.04
CA VAL A 360 10.15 -11.16 -5.69
C VAL A 360 9.96 -9.65 -5.79
N ARG A 361 9.13 -9.09 -4.90
CA ARG A 361 8.94 -7.65 -4.77
C ARG A 361 9.75 -7.14 -3.58
N LEU A 362 10.51 -6.07 -3.80
CA LEU A 362 11.28 -5.36 -2.79
C LEU A 362 10.81 -3.91 -2.71
N GLY A 363 10.84 -3.33 -1.52
CA GLY A 363 10.48 -1.94 -1.30
C GLY A 363 11.25 -1.31 -0.14
N THR A 364 11.28 0.01 -0.09
CA THR A 364 12.15 0.77 0.81
C THR A 364 11.45 1.61 1.90
N PRO A 365 10.11 1.65 2.05
CA PRO A 365 9.50 2.49 3.08
C PRO A 365 9.96 2.15 4.51
N ALA A 366 9.96 0.87 4.87
CA ALA A 366 10.31 0.41 6.21
C ALA A 366 11.78 0.67 6.56
N VAL A 367 12.71 0.30 5.66
CA VAL A 367 14.14 0.55 5.87
C VAL A 367 14.47 2.05 5.93
N THR A 368 13.77 2.88 5.15
CA THR A 368 13.92 4.35 5.22
C THR A 368 13.39 4.91 6.54
N SER A 369 12.24 4.42 7.04
CA SER A 369 11.72 4.79 8.37
C SER A 369 12.66 4.38 9.50
N ARG A 370 13.40 3.27 9.32
CA ARG A 370 14.41 2.81 10.25
C ARG A 370 15.66 3.70 10.26
N GLY A 371 15.90 4.48 9.20
CA GLY A 371 16.99 5.44 9.08
C GLY A 371 18.10 5.04 8.12
N LEU A 372 17.94 3.94 7.36
CA LEU A 372 18.92 3.55 6.35
C LEU A 372 18.93 4.55 5.19
N ASN A 373 20.07 4.71 4.56
CA ASN A 373 20.32 5.63 3.44
C ASN A 373 20.79 4.89 2.18
N THR A 374 21.12 5.64 1.14
CA THR A 374 21.55 5.10 -0.16
C THR A 374 22.83 4.25 -0.11
N ASP A 375 23.77 4.56 0.78
CA ASP A 375 25.00 3.76 0.95
C ASP A 375 24.69 2.39 1.57
N ASP A 376 23.73 2.36 2.50
CA ASP A 376 23.25 1.11 3.11
C ASP A 376 22.49 0.23 2.10
N MET A 377 21.84 0.86 1.09
CA MET A 377 21.13 0.13 0.02
C MET A 377 22.08 -0.69 -0.85
N ASP A 378 23.31 -0.25 -1.07
CA ASP A 378 24.31 -1.05 -1.81
C ASP A 378 24.69 -2.33 -1.05
N GLN A 379 24.81 -2.24 0.29
CA GLN A 379 25.05 -3.42 1.14
C GLN A 379 23.88 -4.39 1.11
N ILE A 380 22.63 -3.88 1.13
CA ILE A 380 21.44 -4.73 0.97
C ILE A 380 21.42 -5.38 -0.42
N ALA A 381 21.76 -4.61 -1.47
CA ALA A 381 21.85 -5.16 -2.83
C ALA A 381 22.92 -6.26 -2.93
N GLU A 382 24.06 -6.10 -2.24
CA GLU A 382 25.09 -7.15 -2.14
C GLU A 382 24.53 -8.41 -1.49
N ALA A 383 23.87 -8.28 -0.32
CA ALA A 383 23.31 -9.41 0.41
C ALA A 383 22.24 -10.15 -0.42
N VAL A 384 21.31 -9.42 -1.04
CA VAL A 384 20.25 -10.00 -1.89
C VAL A 384 20.85 -10.69 -3.12
N ALA A 385 21.77 -10.03 -3.81
CA ALA A 385 22.38 -10.58 -5.03
C ALA A 385 23.20 -11.86 -4.77
N MET A 386 23.97 -11.91 -3.68
CA MET A 386 24.73 -13.11 -3.34
C MET A 386 23.82 -14.28 -2.96
N MET A 387 22.70 -14.02 -2.24
CA MET A 387 21.73 -15.07 -1.93
C MET A 387 21.04 -15.61 -3.17
N ILE A 388 20.75 -14.77 -4.17
CA ILE A 388 20.17 -15.21 -5.44
C ILE A 388 21.18 -16.04 -6.26
N LYS A 389 22.45 -15.65 -6.27
CA LYS A 389 23.47 -16.26 -7.13
C LYS A 389 24.15 -17.48 -6.53
N GLU A 390 24.41 -17.45 -5.24
CA GLU A 390 25.22 -18.44 -4.54
C GLU A 390 24.40 -19.30 -3.57
N GLY A 391 23.23 -18.81 -3.12
CA GLY A 391 22.36 -19.52 -2.18
C GLY A 391 22.95 -19.68 -0.79
N GLU A 392 22.71 -20.84 -0.16
CA GLU A 392 23.15 -21.14 1.22
C GLU A 392 24.66 -20.91 1.49
N PRO A 393 25.60 -21.17 0.58
CA PRO A 393 27.02 -20.85 0.80
C PRO A 393 27.32 -19.40 1.14
N ALA A 394 26.47 -18.45 0.70
CA ALA A 394 26.64 -17.01 0.99
C ALA A 394 25.96 -16.57 2.31
N ALA A 395 25.21 -17.46 2.96
CA ALA A 395 24.30 -17.09 4.05
C ALA A 395 25.01 -16.40 5.24
N ASP A 396 26.17 -16.89 5.65
CA ASP A 396 26.89 -16.29 6.79
C ASP A 396 27.35 -14.86 6.49
N LYS A 397 27.80 -14.60 5.26
CA LYS A 397 28.21 -13.26 4.81
C LYS A 397 26.99 -12.32 4.72
N ALA A 398 25.88 -12.79 4.17
CA ALA A 398 24.63 -12.03 4.10
C ALA A 398 24.09 -11.70 5.52
N LYS A 399 24.09 -12.65 6.44
CA LYS A 399 23.72 -12.44 7.85
C LYS A 399 24.60 -11.40 8.53
N ALA A 400 25.90 -11.40 8.27
CA ALA A 400 26.82 -10.41 8.83
C ALA A 400 26.48 -8.99 8.37
N ILE A 401 26.14 -8.81 7.09
CA ILE A 401 25.69 -7.52 6.54
C ILE A 401 24.39 -7.08 7.24
N VAL A 402 23.37 -7.95 7.28
CA VAL A 402 22.09 -7.65 7.91
C VAL A 402 22.29 -7.26 9.39
N LYS A 403 23.06 -8.05 10.15
CA LYS A 403 23.35 -7.76 11.54
C LYS A 403 24.02 -6.40 11.72
N SER A 404 25.02 -6.07 10.92
CA SER A 404 25.69 -4.78 10.95
C SER A 404 24.73 -3.61 10.74
N LEU A 405 23.82 -3.73 9.76
CA LEU A 405 22.84 -2.69 9.46
C LEU A 405 21.77 -2.56 10.56
N THR A 406 21.29 -3.68 11.09
CA THR A 406 20.25 -3.67 12.14
C THR A 406 20.78 -3.15 13.47
N GLU A 407 22.04 -3.43 13.81
CA GLU A 407 22.72 -2.87 14.99
C GLU A 407 23.02 -1.36 14.83
N LYS A 408 23.35 -0.90 13.62
CA LYS A 408 23.58 0.53 13.31
C LYS A 408 22.30 1.35 13.44
N TYR A 409 21.14 0.76 13.08
CA TYR A 409 19.85 1.41 13.06
C TYR A 409 18.81 0.62 13.89
N PRO A 410 18.89 0.61 15.23
CA PRO A 410 17.88 -0.06 16.05
C PRO A 410 16.51 0.63 15.93
N LEU A 411 15.43 -0.14 15.93
CA LEU A 411 14.08 0.41 16.01
C LEU A 411 13.88 1.05 17.41
N LYS A 412 13.27 2.25 17.42
CA LYS A 412 13.08 3.06 18.64
C LYS A 412 11.67 2.87 19.20
#